data_f54d727ed5f7c03445ce531baf4fd98f
#
_entry.id   f54d727ed5f7c03445ce531baf4fd98f
#
_cell.length_a   1.000
_cell.length_b   1.000
_cell.length_c   1.000
_cell.angle_alpha   90.00
_cell.angle_beta   90.00
_cell.angle_gamma   90.00
#
_symmetry.space_group_name_H-M   'P 1'
#
loop_
_entity.id
_entity.type
_entity.pdbx_description
1 polymer ?
#
loop_
_entity_poly.entity_id
_entity_poly.type
_entity_poly.pdbx_seq_one_letter_code
_entity_poly.pdbx_strand_id
1 'polypeptide(L)'
;MSIPSRCIVRRARRRTRRAPLLFVHGAFAGAWCWDEYFLPYFAARGYDAWAVDLRGHGADGMADDFVSVDDYVADVLCAATDIGERPVLLGHSMGAIVVQRALSRLQ
;
A
#
# COMPACT_ATOMS: atom_id res chain seq x y z
N MET A 1 19.53 8.31 -0.01
CA MET A 1 18.88 7.42 0.98
C MET A 1 17.38 7.47 0.78
N SER A 2 16.76 6.33 0.59
CA SER A 2 15.32 6.29 0.42
C SER A 2 14.62 6.40 1.77
N ILE A 3 13.47 7.10 1.78
CA ILE A 3 12.62 7.18 2.97
C ILE A 3 11.83 5.88 3.04
N PRO A 4 11.82 5.17 4.19
CA PRO A 4 11.03 3.96 4.32
C PRO A 4 9.55 4.24 4.05
N SER A 5 8.88 3.31 3.40
CA SER A 5 7.44 3.43 3.22
C SER A 5 6.73 3.29 4.56
N ARG A 6 5.55 3.89 4.64
CA ARG A 6 4.69 3.76 5.81
C ARG A 6 3.64 2.73 5.52
N CYS A 7 3.79 1.56 6.12
CA CYS A 7 2.88 0.46 5.88
C CYS A 7 2.40 -0.17 7.18
N ILE A 8 1.17 -0.59 7.18
CA ILE A 8 0.68 -1.57 8.13
C ILE A 8 0.86 -2.93 7.44
N VAL A 9 1.43 -3.90 8.15
CA VAL A 9 1.72 -5.22 7.59
C VAL A 9 1.13 -6.29 8.48
N ARG A 10 0.41 -7.22 7.86
CA ARG A 10 -0.06 -8.44 8.52
C ARG A 10 0.52 -9.61 7.76
N ARG A 11 1.44 -10.32 8.39
CA ARG A 11 2.12 -11.45 7.78
C ARG A 11 1.19 -12.65 7.68
N ALA A 12 1.37 -13.45 6.62
CA ALA A 12 0.65 -14.69 6.46
C ALA A 12 0.81 -15.56 7.70
N ARG A 13 -0.28 -16.15 8.18
CA ARG A 13 -0.25 -17.00 9.37
C ARG A 13 0.51 -18.29 9.12
N ARG A 14 0.63 -18.70 7.86
CA ARG A 14 1.43 -19.86 7.47
C ARG A 14 2.10 -19.56 6.14
N ARG A 15 3.25 -20.15 5.91
CA ARG A 15 3.99 -19.96 4.68
C ARG A 15 3.20 -20.48 3.49
N THR A 16 3.12 -19.69 2.45
CA THR A 16 2.54 -20.06 1.17
C THR A 16 3.40 -19.49 0.06
N ARG A 17 3.08 -19.85 -1.19
CA ARG A 17 3.73 -19.27 -2.37
C ARG A 17 2.90 -18.13 -2.96
N ARG A 18 1.92 -17.65 -2.23
CA ARG A 18 1.07 -16.57 -2.72
C ARG A 18 1.85 -15.27 -2.75
N ALA A 19 1.64 -14.49 -3.81
CA ALA A 19 2.24 -13.17 -3.91
C ALA A 19 1.75 -12.27 -2.78
N PRO A 20 2.59 -11.34 -2.29
CA PRO A 20 2.12 -10.37 -1.30
C PRO A 20 1.08 -9.44 -1.91
N LEU A 21 0.21 -8.91 -1.06
CA LEU A 21 -0.82 -7.95 -1.44
C LEU A 21 -0.43 -6.57 -0.94
N LEU A 22 -0.65 -5.55 -1.76
CA LEU A 22 -0.42 -4.15 -1.36
C LEU A 22 -1.69 -3.36 -1.64
N PHE A 23 -2.31 -2.89 -0.56
CA PHE A 23 -3.56 -2.13 -0.60
C PHE A 23 -3.27 -0.64 -0.59
N VAL A 24 -3.93 0.11 -1.48
CA VAL A 24 -3.75 1.55 -1.64
C VAL A 24 -5.10 2.24 -1.44
N HIS A 25 -5.17 3.09 -0.41
CA HIS A 25 -6.42 3.74 0.01
C HIS A 25 -6.79 4.92 -0.89
N GLY A 26 -8.03 5.40 -0.72
CA GLY A 26 -8.52 6.59 -1.40
C GLY A 26 -8.18 7.86 -0.64
N ALA A 27 -8.63 9.01 -1.19
CA ALA A 27 -8.43 10.32 -0.57
C ALA A 27 -9.10 10.37 0.81
N PHE A 28 -8.46 11.07 1.74
CA PHE A 28 -8.94 11.26 3.12
C PHE A 28 -9.05 9.97 3.93
N ALA A 29 -8.48 8.88 3.43
CA ALA A 29 -8.42 7.61 4.14
C ALA A 29 -6.97 7.35 4.59
N GLY A 30 -6.62 6.11 4.85
CA GLY A 30 -5.27 5.72 5.25
C GLY A 30 -5.17 4.20 5.28
N ALA A 31 -3.99 3.70 5.59
CA ALA A 31 -3.76 2.25 5.69
C ALA A 31 -4.69 1.60 6.70
N TRP A 32 -5.09 2.32 7.74
CA TRP A 32 -5.99 1.83 8.79
C TRP A 32 -7.31 1.31 8.23
N CYS A 33 -7.77 1.83 7.09
CA CYS A 33 -9.03 1.39 6.47
C CYS A 33 -9.01 -0.09 6.12
N TRP A 34 -7.84 -0.62 5.83
CA TRP A 34 -7.66 -2.01 5.41
C TRP A 34 -7.39 -2.93 6.59
N ASP A 35 -6.90 -2.39 7.72
CA ASP A 35 -6.39 -3.20 8.81
C ASP A 35 -7.49 -3.87 9.65
N GLU A 36 -8.70 -3.33 9.63
CA GLU A 36 -9.77 -3.88 10.45
C GLU A 36 -10.26 -5.24 9.94
N TYR A 37 -10.43 -5.37 8.63
CA TYR A 37 -10.99 -6.59 8.03
C TYR A 37 -10.11 -7.21 6.96
N PHE A 38 -9.63 -6.40 6.00
CA PHE A 38 -8.96 -6.93 4.82
C PHE A 38 -7.61 -7.56 5.13
N LEU A 39 -6.74 -6.87 5.83
CA LEU A 39 -5.41 -7.39 6.11
C LEU A 39 -5.47 -8.68 6.95
N PRO A 40 -6.22 -8.72 8.07
CA PRO A 40 -6.33 -9.98 8.82
C PRO A 40 -6.97 -11.10 8.02
N TYR A 41 -7.97 -10.77 7.19
CA TYR A 41 -8.65 -11.75 6.35
C TYR A 41 -7.66 -12.48 5.44
N PHE A 42 -6.86 -11.71 4.70
CA PHE A 42 -5.92 -12.29 3.75
C PHE A 42 -4.72 -12.92 4.44
N ALA A 43 -4.27 -12.37 5.55
CA ALA A 43 -3.19 -12.98 6.34
C ALA A 43 -3.58 -14.38 6.83
N ALA A 44 -4.85 -14.54 7.25
CA ALA A 44 -5.35 -15.85 7.68
C ALA A 44 -5.38 -16.87 6.53
N ARG A 45 -5.36 -16.39 5.29
CA ARG A 45 -5.42 -17.23 4.08
C ARG A 45 -4.08 -17.37 3.38
N GLY A 46 -2.99 -16.98 4.05
CA GLY A 46 -1.65 -17.24 3.55
C GLY A 46 -1.04 -16.13 2.71
N TYR A 47 -1.60 -14.93 2.76
CA TYR A 47 -1.04 -13.76 2.09
C TYR A 47 -0.32 -12.86 3.09
N ASP A 48 0.87 -12.39 2.74
CA ASP A 48 1.42 -11.22 3.41
C ASP A 48 0.64 -10.01 2.88
N ALA A 49 -0.06 -9.33 3.76
CA ALA A 49 -0.95 -8.22 3.38
C ALA A 49 -0.39 -6.91 3.91
N TRP A 50 -0.13 -6.00 2.98
CA TRP A 50 0.46 -4.69 3.25
C TRP A 50 -0.54 -3.61 2.89
N ALA A 51 -0.59 -2.55 3.67
CA ALA A 51 -1.37 -1.36 3.33
C ALA A 51 -0.48 -0.14 3.53
N VAL A 52 -0.29 0.63 2.46
CA VAL A 52 0.55 1.83 2.52
C VAL A 52 -0.27 3.04 2.97
N ASP A 53 0.32 3.89 3.81
CA ASP A 53 -0.18 5.24 4.05
C ASP A 53 0.43 6.17 3.00
N LEU A 54 -0.42 6.72 2.14
CA LEU A 54 0.04 7.74 1.20
C LEU A 54 0.38 9.01 1.99
N ARG A 55 1.38 9.75 1.52
CA ARG A 55 1.83 10.96 2.22
C ARG A 55 0.66 11.91 2.51
N GLY A 56 0.68 12.52 3.68
CA GLY A 56 -0.38 13.42 4.11
C GLY A 56 -1.66 12.73 4.57
N HIS A 57 -1.65 11.41 4.68
CA HIS A 57 -2.81 10.62 5.09
C HIS A 57 -2.45 9.74 6.29
N GLY A 58 -3.47 9.12 6.88
CA GLY A 58 -3.28 8.19 7.98
C GLY A 58 -2.58 8.81 9.17
N ALA A 59 -1.50 8.19 9.60
CA ALA A 59 -0.75 8.62 10.78
C ALA A 59 -0.11 10.00 10.62
N ASP A 60 0.14 10.43 9.37
CA ASP A 60 0.72 11.74 9.09
C ASP A 60 -0.28 12.88 9.17
N GLY A 61 -1.58 12.57 9.10
CA GLY A 61 -2.60 13.59 8.98
C GLY A 61 -2.58 14.24 7.60
N MET A 62 -3.15 15.43 7.49
CA MET A 62 -3.24 16.15 6.23
C MET A 62 -1.90 16.77 5.85
N ALA A 63 -1.55 16.67 4.57
CA ALA A 63 -0.37 17.34 4.04
C ALA A 63 -0.63 18.84 3.96
N ASP A 64 0.37 19.64 4.34
CA ASP A 64 0.29 21.09 4.22
C ASP A 64 0.63 21.57 2.83
N ASP A 65 1.49 20.82 2.12
CA ASP A 65 1.99 21.21 0.81
C ASP A 65 1.20 20.53 -0.30
N PHE A 66 1.30 21.12 -1.49
CA PHE A 66 0.70 20.52 -2.67
C PHE A 66 1.31 19.15 -2.94
N VAL A 67 0.44 18.16 -3.15
CA VAL A 67 0.83 16.78 -3.42
C VAL A 67 0.17 16.34 -4.72
N SER A 68 0.97 15.76 -5.61
CA SER A 68 0.48 15.25 -6.89
C SER A 68 0.24 13.75 -6.84
N VAL A 69 -0.45 13.24 -7.87
CA VAL A 69 -0.63 11.79 -8.02
C VAL A 69 0.73 11.08 -8.15
N ASP A 70 1.70 11.72 -8.81
CA ASP A 70 3.03 11.14 -8.96
C ASP A 70 3.74 10.98 -7.61
N ASP A 71 3.47 11.86 -6.65
CA ASP A 71 3.99 11.71 -5.29
C ASP A 71 3.41 10.46 -4.64
N TYR A 72 2.13 10.21 -4.82
CA TYR A 72 1.49 9.01 -4.30
C TYR A 72 2.02 7.75 -4.98
N VAL A 73 2.27 7.83 -6.28
CA VAL A 73 2.90 6.73 -7.02
C VAL A 73 4.27 6.40 -6.42
N ALA A 74 5.05 7.44 -6.10
CA ALA A 74 6.36 7.23 -5.46
C ALA A 74 6.22 6.49 -4.12
N ASP A 75 5.18 6.80 -3.34
CA ASP A 75 4.92 6.10 -2.08
C ASP A 75 4.63 4.62 -2.32
N VAL A 76 3.83 4.30 -3.33
CA VAL A 76 3.51 2.92 -3.68
C VAL A 76 4.77 2.17 -4.15
N LEU A 77 5.60 2.80 -4.99
CA LEU A 77 6.83 2.19 -5.46
C LEU A 77 7.81 1.93 -4.30
N CYS A 78 7.86 2.85 -3.35
CA CYS A 78 8.68 2.68 -2.15
C CYS A 78 8.19 1.48 -1.33
N ALA A 79 6.88 1.34 -1.15
CA ALA A 79 6.30 0.19 -0.46
C ALA A 79 6.62 -1.11 -1.18
N ALA A 80 6.51 -1.13 -2.50
CA ALA A 80 6.83 -2.32 -3.30
C ALA A 80 8.30 -2.71 -3.13
N THR A 81 9.20 -1.73 -3.05
CA THR A 81 10.62 -1.99 -2.79
C THR A 81 10.81 -2.63 -1.42
N ASP A 82 10.12 -2.12 -0.39
CA ASP A 82 10.20 -2.69 0.96
C ASP A 82 9.68 -4.12 1.01
N ILE A 83 8.65 -4.43 0.22
CA ILE A 83 8.10 -5.79 0.13
C ILE A 83 9.16 -6.75 -0.44
N GLY A 84 9.96 -6.29 -1.39
CA GLY A 84 11.08 -7.05 -1.93
C GLY A 84 10.72 -8.03 -3.03
N GLU A 85 9.45 -8.19 -3.35
CA GLU A 85 8.99 -9.02 -4.46
C GLU A 85 7.76 -8.36 -5.06
N ARG A 86 7.37 -8.79 -6.25
CA ARG A 86 6.27 -8.16 -6.98
C ARG A 86 4.94 -8.41 -6.29
N PRO A 87 4.28 -7.36 -5.77
CA PRO A 87 2.99 -7.51 -5.12
C PRO A 87 1.82 -7.47 -6.10
N VAL A 88 0.68 -7.98 -5.67
CA VAL A 88 -0.61 -7.69 -6.30
C VAL A 88 -1.09 -6.36 -5.71
N LEU A 89 -1.41 -5.39 -6.56
CA LEU A 89 -1.84 -4.07 -6.13
C LEU A 89 -3.36 -3.99 -6.12
N LEU A 90 -3.92 -3.47 -5.02
CA LEU A 90 -5.36 -3.30 -4.86
C LEU A 90 -5.61 -1.84 -4.50
N GLY A 91 -6.28 -1.11 -5.38
CA GLY A 91 -6.55 0.31 -5.17
C GLY A 91 -8.04 0.57 -5.03
N HIS A 92 -8.39 1.54 -4.17
CA HIS A 92 -9.76 1.98 -3.98
C HIS A 92 -9.87 3.47 -4.27
N SER A 93 -10.83 3.86 -5.11
CA SER A 93 -11.11 5.27 -5.43
C SER A 93 -9.85 5.94 -6.01
N MET A 94 -9.35 7.02 -5.41
CA MET A 94 -8.09 7.66 -5.83
C MET A 94 -6.95 6.65 -5.88
N GLY A 95 -6.91 5.71 -4.94
CA GLY A 95 -5.90 4.66 -4.91
C GLY A 95 -5.89 3.81 -6.17
N ALA A 96 -7.04 3.64 -6.83
CA ALA A 96 -7.10 2.90 -8.09
C ALA A 96 -6.35 3.62 -9.21
N ILE A 97 -6.42 4.94 -9.26
CA ILE A 97 -5.67 5.75 -10.22
C ILE A 97 -4.17 5.64 -9.94
N VAL A 98 -3.80 5.73 -8.67
CA VAL A 98 -2.41 5.60 -8.25
C VAL A 98 -1.85 4.24 -8.65
N VAL A 99 -2.60 3.16 -8.42
CA VAL A 99 -2.21 1.80 -8.77
C VAL A 99 -1.99 1.66 -10.28
N GLN A 100 -2.89 2.20 -11.09
CA GLN A 100 -2.75 2.12 -12.54
C GLN A 100 -1.45 2.76 -13.02
N ARG A 101 -1.09 3.91 -12.48
CA ARG A 101 0.17 4.56 -12.82
C ARG A 101 1.38 3.80 -12.30
N ALA A 102 1.28 3.28 -11.09
CA ALA A 102 2.37 2.52 -10.49
C ALA A 102 2.69 1.25 -11.29
N LEU A 103 1.65 0.59 -11.81
CA LEU A 103 1.84 -0.64 -12.59
C LEU A 103 2.75 -0.44 -13.79
N SER A 104 2.66 0.70 -14.48
CA SER A 104 3.50 0.95 -15.65
C SER A 104 4.97 1.10 -15.28
N ARG A 105 5.27 1.38 -14.02
CA ARG A 105 6.64 1.57 -13.55
C ARG A 105 7.22 0.35 -12.84
N LEU A 106 6.39 -0.67 -12.58
CA LEU A 106 6.80 -1.89 -11.88
C LEU A 106 7.17 -3.03 -12.83
N GLN A 107 7.04 -2.82 -14.11
CA GLN A 107 7.37 -3.83 -15.11
C GLN A 107 8.86 -4.00 -15.32
#